data_ce642d1d4ed9e05721beb89c56ade8cf
#
_entry.id   ce642d1d4ed9e05721beb89c56ade8cf
#
_cell.length_a   1.000
_cell.length_b   1.000
_cell.length_c   1.000
_cell.angle_alpha   90.00
_cell.angle_beta   90.00
_cell.angle_gamma   90.00
#
_symmetry.space_group_name_H-M   'P 1'
#
loop_
_entity.id
_entity.type
_entity.pdbx_description
1 polymer ?
#
loop_
_entity_poly.entity_id
_entity_poly.type
_entity_poly.pdbx_seq_one_letter_code
_entity_poly.pdbx_strand_id
1 'polypeptide(L)'
;MRIGHGYDVHRFAENRRLVIGGTEIPFEKGLLGHSDADVLLHAVCDALLGAVALGDIGRHFPDTDPAFLNIDSRILLKKTAELLREKGFKAVNIDATVIAQKPKFAVFIPEMVKNIAADCNIEPDCVNVKATTEEGLGFTGSLEGIAAHAVCLIERI
;
A
#
# COMPACT_ATOMS: atom_id res chain seq x y z
N MET A 1 7.41 8.71 -19.59
CA MET A 1 7.10 8.78 -18.15
C MET A 1 5.60 9.00 -17.94
N ARG A 2 5.02 8.43 -16.87
CA ARG A 2 3.63 8.63 -16.44
C ARG A 2 3.57 8.70 -14.92
N ILE A 3 2.55 9.36 -14.39
CA ILE A 3 2.29 9.48 -12.95
C ILE A 3 1.04 8.68 -12.64
N GLY A 4 1.02 8.01 -11.49
CA GLY A 4 -0.16 7.42 -10.88
C GLY A 4 -0.32 7.88 -9.44
N HIS A 5 -1.56 7.93 -8.98
CA HIS A 5 -1.93 8.21 -7.59
C HIS A 5 -2.86 7.11 -7.10
N GLY A 6 -2.62 6.62 -5.90
CA GLY A 6 -3.47 5.67 -5.20
C GLY A 6 -3.90 6.20 -3.83
N TYR A 7 -5.07 5.81 -3.42
CA TYR A 7 -5.63 6.08 -2.10
C TYR A 7 -6.35 4.82 -1.61
N ASP A 8 -6.11 4.46 -0.37
CA ASP A 8 -6.85 3.38 0.28
C ASP A 8 -7.13 3.71 1.75
N VAL A 9 -8.15 3.09 2.31
CA VAL A 9 -8.56 3.24 3.70
C VAL A 9 -9.13 1.93 4.23
N HIS A 10 -8.72 1.56 5.43
CA HIS A 10 -9.27 0.42 6.14
C HIS A 10 -9.61 0.82 7.59
N ARG A 11 -10.74 0.31 8.09
CA ARG A 11 -11.10 0.51 9.49
C ARG A 11 -10.37 -0.47 10.40
N PHE A 12 -10.15 -0.07 11.65
CA PHE A 12 -9.64 -0.99 12.67
C PHE A 12 -10.61 -2.12 12.98
N ALA A 13 -10.07 -3.28 13.29
CA ALA A 13 -10.81 -4.46 13.70
C ALA A 13 -10.06 -5.21 14.79
N GLU A 14 -10.83 -5.81 15.69
CA GLU A 14 -10.32 -6.71 16.72
C GLU A 14 -9.83 -8.02 16.10
N ASN A 15 -8.93 -8.71 16.83
CA ASN A 15 -8.46 -10.05 16.48
C ASN A 15 -7.80 -10.15 15.09
N ARG A 16 -7.19 -9.08 14.64
CA ARG A 16 -6.39 -9.02 13.41
C ARG A 16 -5.01 -8.45 13.68
N ARG A 17 -4.01 -8.97 13.00
CA ARG A 17 -2.67 -8.38 13.00
C ARG A 17 -2.69 -7.08 12.21
N LEU A 18 -1.92 -6.10 12.64
CA LEU A 18 -1.69 -4.88 11.87
C LEU A 18 -0.49 -5.09 10.96
N VAL A 19 -0.73 -5.05 9.66
CA VAL A 19 0.32 -5.14 8.62
C VAL A 19 0.28 -3.89 7.78
N ILE A 20 1.39 -3.16 7.70
CA ILE A 20 1.53 -1.94 6.91
C ILE A 20 2.88 -1.99 6.16
N GLY A 21 2.84 -1.83 4.84
CA GLY A 21 4.06 -1.91 4.01
C GLY A 21 4.73 -3.28 4.06
N GLY A 22 3.95 -4.35 4.20
CA GLY A 22 4.43 -5.72 4.35
C GLY A 22 5.13 -5.98 5.68
N THR A 23 4.97 -5.10 6.67
CA THR A 23 5.60 -5.20 8.00
C THR A 23 4.53 -5.36 9.06
N GLU A 24 4.65 -6.40 9.89
CA GLU A 24 3.78 -6.57 11.05
C GLU A 24 4.15 -5.56 12.14
N ILE A 25 3.15 -4.82 12.60
CA ILE A 25 3.32 -3.75 13.59
C ILE A 25 2.63 -4.16 14.88
N PRO A 26 3.35 -4.19 16.02
CA PRO A 26 2.73 -4.47 17.30
C PRO A 26 1.69 -3.40 17.64
N PHE A 27 0.42 -3.82 17.68
CA PHE A 27 -0.70 -2.97 18.03
C PHE A 27 -1.89 -3.83 18.47
N GLU A 28 -2.79 -3.29 19.26
CA GLU A 28 -3.93 -4.02 19.83
C GLU A 28 -4.98 -4.44 18.80
N LYS A 29 -5.04 -3.74 17.65
CA LYS A 29 -5.97 -3.97 16.55
C LYS A 29 -5.22 -4.09 15.23
N GLY A 30 -5.81 -4.80 14.28
CA GLY A 30 -5.40 -4.75 12.88
C GLY A 30 -6.41 -3.99 12.04
N LEU A 31 -6.30 -4.11 10.72
CA LEU A 31 -7.21 -3.52 9.77
C LEU A 31 -8.16 -4.57 9.19
N LEU A 32 -9.40 -4.17 8.91
CA LEU A 32 -10.43 -5.03 8.33
C LEU A 32 -10.33 -4.99 6.80
N GLY A 33 -10.23 -6.15 6.19
CA GLY A 33 -10.24 -6.33 4.74
C GLY A 33 -10.28 -7.80 4.35
N HIS A 34 -10.44 -8.08 3.06
CA HIS A 34 -10.47 -9.43 2.50
C HIS A 34 -9.06 -10.07 2.51
N SER A 35 -8.02 -9.27 2.19
CA SER A 35 -6.60 -9.63 2.32
C SER A 35 -6.09 -9.42 3.76
N ASP A 36 -4.79 -9.24 3.94
CA ASP A 36 -4.21 -8.77 5.20
C ASP A 36 -4.54 -7.29 5.50
N ALA A 37 -5.26 -6.60 4.60
CA ALA A 37 -5.69 -5.21 4.69
C ALA A 37 -4.52 -4.21 4.81
N ASP A 38 -3.40 -4.48 4.15
CA ASP A 38 -2.25 -3.57 4.08
C ASP A 38 -2.60 -2.33 3.23
N VAL A 39 -3.11 -1.31 3.91
CA VAL A 39 -3.59 -0.07 3.29
C VAL A 39 -2.49 0.66 2.50
N LEU A 40 -1.22 0.55 2.92
CA LEU A 40 -0.10 1.19 2.22
C LEU A 40 0.20 0.49 0.89
N LEU A 41 0.31 -0.84 0.90
CA LEU A 41 0.57 -1.61 -0.31
C LEU A 41 -0.59 -1.52 -1.30
N HIS A 42 -1.85 -1.46 -0.82
CA HIS A 42 -3.01 -1.25 -1.69
C HIS A 42 -2.97 0.11 -2.40
N ALA A 43 -2.61 1.19 -1.67
CA ALA A 43 -2.44 2.51 -2.29
C ALA A 43 -1.31 2.51 -3.34
N VAL A 44 -0.21 1.81 -3.08
CA VAL A 44 0.89 1.66 -4.06
C VAL A 44 0.44 0.88 -5.29
N CYS A 45 -0.31 -0.23 -5.11
CA CYS A 45 -0.88 -0.99 -6.23
C CYS A 45 -1.78 -0.10 -7.11
N ASP A 46 -2.67 0.66 -6.51
CA ASP A 46 -3.58 1.56 -7.23
C ASP A 46 -2.83 2.66 -7.98
N ALA A 47 -1.78 3.21 -7.38
CA ALA A 47 -0.93 4.19 -8.06
C ALA A 47 -0.29 3.59 -9.34
N LEU A 48 0.27 2.39 -9.24
CA LEU A 48 0.93 1.71 -10.35
C LEU A 48 -0.07 1.31 -11.46
N LEU A 49 -1.22 0.74 -11.09
CA LEU A 49 -2.28 0.36 -12.03
C LEU A 49 -2.86 1.58 -12.74
N GLY A 50 -3.13 2.65 -11.99
CA GLY A 50 -3.64 3.90 -12.54
C GLY A 50 -2.68 4.54 -13.54
N ALA A 51 -1.38 4.50 -13.28
CA ALA A 51 -0.35 5.06 -14.17
C ALA A 51 -0.35 4.42 -15.57
N VAL A 52 -0.75 3.15 -15.69
CA VAL A 52 -0.88 2.43 -16.98
C VAL A 52 -2.32 2.26 -17.44
N ALA A 53 -3.26 2.97 -16.84
CA ALA A 53 -4.69 2.96 -17.18
C ALA A 53 -5.32 1.54 -17.11
N LEU A 54 -4.94 0.75 -16.10
CA LEU A 54 -5.48 -0.59 -15.83
C LEU A 54 -6.63 -0.59 -14.81
N GLY A 55 -7.07 0.58 -14.35
CA GLY A 55 -8.09 0.71 -13.32
C GLY A 55 -7.51 0.63 -11.92
N ASP A 56 -8.10 -0.15 -11.06
CA ASP A 56 -7.79 -0.27 -9.64
C ASP A 56 -7.50 -1.73 -9.20
N ILE A 57 -7.09 -1.87 -7.96
CA ILE A 57 -6.76 -3.17 -7.34
C ILE A 57 -7.96 -4.12 -7.33
N GLY A 58 -9.17 -3.63 -7.11
CA GLY A 58 -10.39 -4.44 -7.05
C GLY A 58 -10.73 -5.10 -8.38
N ARG A 59 -10.36 -4.49 -9.49
CA ARG A 59 -10.54 -5.05 -10.82
C ARG A 59 -9.66 -6.28 -11.08
N HIS A 60 -8.46 -6.31 -10.52
CA HIS A 60 -7.48 -7.38 -10.74
C HIS A 60 -7.51 -8.44 -9.65
N PHE A 61 -7.85 -8.04 -8.42
CA PHE A 61 -7.86 -8.88 -7.24
C PHE A 61 -9.17 -8.68 -6.46
N PRO A 62 -10.32 -9.12 -7.03
CA PRO A 62 -11.62 -8.87 -6.41
C PRO A 62 -11.74 -9.53 -5.04
N ASP A 63 -12.35 -8.83 -4.10
CA ASP A 63 -12.62 -9.29 -2.75
C ASP A 63 -13.68 -10.42 -2.69
N THR A 64 -14.33 -10.68 -3.79
CA THR A 64 -15.26 -11.82 -3.95
C THR A 64 -14.56 -13.14 -4.31
N ASP A 65 -13.27 -13.09 -4.69
CA ASP A 65 -12.51 -14.29 -5.06
C ASP A 65 -11.86 -14.91 -3.81
N PRO A 66 -12.22 -16.16 -3.46
CA PRO A 66 -11.62 -16.85 -2.31
C PRO A 66 -10.09 -17.01 -2.40
N ALA A 67 -9.51 -16.95 -3.60
CA ALA A 67 -8.07 -17.05 -3.79
C ALA A 67 -7.29 -15.90 -3.14
N PHE A 68 -7.96 -14.77 -2.89
CA PHE A 68 -7.35 -13.58 -2.27
C PHE A 68 -7.72 -13.42 -0.79
N LEU A 69 -8.47 -14.36 -0.22
CA LEU A 69 -8.84 -14.31 1.19
C LEU A 69 -7.58 -14.44 2.07
N ASN A 70 -7.36 -13.45 2.94
CA ASN A 70 -6.19 -13.35 3.83
C ASN A 70 -4.83 -13.37 3.10
N ILE A 71 -4.81 -13.05 1.81
CA ILE A 71 -3.56 -13.03 1.05
C ILE A 71 -2.62 -11.93 1.58
N ASP A 72 -1.33 -12.21 1.55
CA ASP A 72 -0.28 -11.23 1.78
C ASP A 72 -0.28 -10.19 0.65
N SER A 73 -0.51 -8.93 0.96
CA SER A 73 -0.57 -7.84 -0.01
C SER A 73 0.76 -7.60 -0.75
N ARG A 74 1.88 -8.12 -0.26
CA ARG A 74 3.15 -8.15 -1.00
C ARG A 74 3.03 -9.00 -2.28
N ILE A 75 2.22 -10.06 -2.25
CA ILE A 75 1.95 -10.87 -3.44
C ILE A 75 1.15 -10.04 -4.45
N LEU A 76 0.18 -9.25 -3.98
CA LEU A 76 -0.59 -8.35 -4.83
C LEU A 76 0.30 -7.28 -5.48
N LEU A 77 1.22 -6.71 -4.71
CA LEU A 77 2.16 -5.70 -5.23
C LEU A 77 3.10 -6.29 -6.28
N LYS A 78 3.65 -7.50 -6.07
CA LYS A 78 4.48 -8.21 -7.06
C LYS A 78 3.72 -8.44 -8.36
N LYS A 79 2.49 -8.95 -8.27
CA LYS A 79 1.62 -9.15 -9.45
C LYS A 79 1.30 -7.83 -10.15
N THR A 80 1.09 -6.76 -9.41
CA THR A 80 0.88 -5.41 -9.98
C THR A 80 2.14 -4.94 -10.74
N ALA A 81 3.33 -5.16 -10.19
CA ALA A 81 4.58 -4.83 -10.87
C ALA A 81 4.80 -5.68 -12.15
N GLU A 82 4.35 -6.94 -12.15
CA GLU A 82 4.34 -7.79 -13.35
C GLU A 82 3.40 -7.23 -14.42
N LEU A 83 2.16 -6.88 -14.06
CA LEU A 83 1.20 -6.24 -14.97
C LEU A 83 1.74 -4.94 -15.59
N LEU A 84 2.46 -4.15 -14.78
CA LEU A 84 3.14 -2.95 -15.25
C LEU A 84 4.17 -3.27 -16.36
N ARG A 85 4.97 -4.32 -16.13
CA ARG A 85 5.99 -4.79 -17.11
C ARG A 85 5.36 -5.33 -18.38
N GLU A 86 4.27 -6.08 -18.28
CA GLU A 86 3.52 -6.57 -19.45
C GLU A 86 3.00 -5.41 -20.33
N LYS A 87 2.73 -4.26 -19.73
CA LYS A 87 2.40 -3.01 -20.45
C LYS A 87 3.62 -2.27 -21.00
N GLY A 88 4.84 -2.79 -20.79
CA GLY A 88 6.09 -2.17 -21.26
C GLY A 88 6.56 -1.01 -20.38
N PHE A 89 6.24 -1.04 -19.09
CA PHE A 89 6.62 0.00 -18.12
C PHE A 89 7.30 -0.59 -16.88
N LYS A 90 8.06 0.24 -16.20
CA LYS A 90 8.63 -0.05 -14.88
C LYS A 90 8.45 1.13 -13.94
N ALA A 91 8.39 0.86 -12.66
CA ALA A 91 8.43 1.91 -11.63
C ALA A 91 9.81 2.59 -11.61
N VAL A 92 9.82 3.88 -11.36
CA VAL A 92 11.03 4.71 -11.24
C VAL A 92 11.14 5.30 -9.85
N ASN A 93 10.02 5.77 -9.31
CA ASN A 93 9.96 6.39 -8.00
C ASN A 93 8.57 6.16 -7.38
N ILE A 94 8.55 5.93 -6.08
CA ILE A 94 7.33 5.79 -5.29
C ILE A 94 7.47 6.66 -4.05
N ASP A 95 6.49 7.53 -3.81
CA ASP A 95 6.34 8.29 -2.58
C ASP A 95 4.99 8.01 -1.96
N ALA A 96 4.98 7.54 -0.72
CA ALA A 96 3.77 7.13 -0.03
C ALA A 96 3.66 7.75 1.37
N THR A 97 2.42 8.01 1.80
CA THR A 97 2.11 8.59 3.10
C THR A 97 1.07 7.74 3.81
N VAL A 98 1.41 7.25 5.00
CA VAL A 98 0.46 6.62 5.92
C VAL A 98 -0.15 7.69 6.83
N ILE A 99 -1.45 7.70 6.94
CA ILE A 99 -2.21 8.65 7.75
C ILE A 99 -2.87 7.89 8.89
N ALA A 100 -2.35 8.08 10.11
CA ALA A 100 -2.84 7.39 11.29
C ALA A 100 -2.53 8.18 12.57
N GLN A 101 -3.47 8.21 13.49
CA GLN A 101 -3.24 8.79 14.81
C GLN A 101 -2.32 7.90 15.66
N LYS A 102 -2.49 6.59 15.58
CA LYS A 102 -1.71 5.52 16.21
C LYS A 102 -1.73 4.27 15.33
N PRO A 103 -0.71 3.38 15.47
CA PRO A 103 0.54 3.52 16.22
C PRO A 103 1.55 4.47 15.56
N LYS A 104 2.74 4.63 16.14
CA LYS A 104 3.87 5.33 15.51
C LYS A 104 4.60 4.37 14.57
N PHE A 105 4.94 4.83 13.37
CA PHE A 105 5.55 3.99 12.31
C PHE A 105 7.05 4.18 12.11
N ALA A 106 7.64 5.23 12.69
CA ALA A 106 9.00 5.66 12.36
C ALA A 106 10.05 4.53 12.34
N VAL A 107 10.02 3.62 13.33
CA VAL A 107 10.98 2.51 13.44
C VAL A 107 10.74 1.40 12.42
N PHE A 108 9.55 1.33 11.80
CA PHE A 108 9.16 0.31 10.84
C PHE A 108 9.32 0.78 9.38
N ILE A 109 9.41 2.09 9.14
CA ILE A 109 9.52 2.67 7.79
C ILE A 109 10.68 2.08 6.99
N PRO A 110 11.89 1.89 7.52
CA PRO A 110 12.98 1.31 6.75
C PRO A 110 12.67 -0.08 6.17
N GLU A 111 11.93 -0.90 6.91
CA GLU A 111 11.53 -2.22 6.43
C GLU A 111 10.40 -2.13 5.37
N MET A 112 9.45 -1.22 5.55
CA MET A 112 8.41 -0.95 4.55
C MET A 112 9.03 -0.53 3.21
N VAL A 113 10.02 0.36 3.24
CA VAL A 113 10.77 0.81 2.05
C VAL A 113 11.43 -0.36 1.34
N LYS A 114 12.14 -1.22 2.08
CA LYS A 114 12.79 -2.42 1.51
C LYS A 114 11.78 -3.36 0.87
N ASN A 115 10.64 -3.60 1.52
CA ASN A 115 9.60 -4.47 1.01
C ASN A 115 9.04 -3.96 -0.31
N ILE A 116 8.66 -2.68 -0.36
CA ILE A 116 8.11 -2.04 -1.58
C ILE A 116 9.14 -2.05 -2.70
N ALA A 117 10.38 -1.66 -2.41
CA ALA A 117 11.46 -1.65 -3.39
C ALA A 117 11.71 -3.03 -4.00
N ALA A 118 11.80 -4.07 -3.15
CA ALA A 118 12.00 -5.45 -3.58
C ALA A 118 10.83 -5.96 -4.43
N ASP A 119 9.59 -5.69 -4.04
CA ASP A 119 8.40 -6.17 -4.73
C ASP A 119 8.17 -5.44 -6.07
N CYS A 120 8.59 -4.17 -6.18
CA CYS A 120 8.57 -3.38 -7.42
C CYS A 120 9.84 -3.54 -8.27
N ASN A 121 10.87 -4.21 -7.76
CA ASN A 121 12.17 -4.39 -8.39
C ASN A 121 12.82 -3.04 -8.77
N ILE A 122 12.89 -2.13 -7.81
CA ILE A 122 13.59 -0.84 -7.86
C ILE A 122 14.53 -0.70 -6.65
N GLU A 123 15.45 0.25 -6.72
CA GLU A 123 16.36 0.50 -5.60
C GLU A 123 15.63 1.15 -4.41
N PRO A 124 16.03 0.85 -3.16
CA PRO A 124 15.37 1.41 -1.98
C PRO A 124 15.38 2.95 -1.91
N ASP A 125 16.37 3.61 -2.49
CA ASP A 125 16.45 5.08 -2.54
C ASP A 125 15.43 5.72 -3.50
N CYS A 126 14.77 4.89 -4.34
CA CYS A 126 13.66 5.29 -5.18
C CYS A 126 12.29 5.16 -4.49
N VAL A 127 12.25 4.71 -3.23
CA VAL A 127 11.03 4.53 -2.45
C VAL A 127 11.10 5.39 -1.19
N ASN A 128 10.10 6.24 -0.99
CA ASN A 128 9.93 6.96 0.26
C ASN A 128 8.60 6.58 0.91
N VAL A 129 8.64 6.35 2.23
CA VAL A 129 7.45 6.19 3.08
C VAL A 129 7.55 7.18 4.21
N LYS A 130 6.49 7.93 4.43
CA LYS A 130 6.34 8.85 5.56
C LYS A 130 5.01 8.61 6.24
N ALA A 131 4.89 9.03 7.48
CA ALA A 131 3.67 8.93 8.25
C ALA A 131 3.29 10.29 8.85
N THR A 132 2.00 10.56 8.92
CA THR A 132 1.44 11.77 9.53
C THR A 132 0.19 11.44 10.32
N THR A 133 -0.17 12.32 11.26
CA THR A 133 -1.51 12.33 11.86
C THR A 133 -2.36 13.38 11.14
N GLU A 134 -3.65 13.38 11.40
CA GLU A 134 -4.56 14.49 11.05
C GLU A 134 -4.92 15.34 12.28
N GLU A 135 -3.99 15.43 13.24
CA GLU A 135 -4.12 16.27 14.46
C GLU A 135 -5.42 15.99 15.26
N GLY A 136 -5.80 14.71 15.33
CA GLY A 136 -7.04 14.30 16.01
C GLY A 136 -8.33 14.53 15.21
N LEU A 137 -8.22 15.01 13.98
CA LEU A 137 -9.36 15.28 13.11
C LEU A 137 -9.75 14.07 12.26
N GLY A 138 -11.03 14.00 11.90
CA GLY A 138 -11.56 12.99 10.99
C GLY A 138 -11.48 11.56 11.54
N PHE A 139 -11.74 10.60 10.68
CA PHE A 139 -11.80 9.18 11.06
C PHE A 139 -10.44 8.60 11.47
N THR A 140 -9.34 9.09 10.91
CA THR A 140 -8.01 8.67 11.35
C THR A 140 -7.67 9.26 12.71
N GLY A 141 -8.03 10.52 12.93
CA GLY A 141 -7.83 11.21 14.20
C GLY A 141 -8.66 10.65 15.34
N SER A 142 -9.86 10.13 15.06
CA SER A 142 -10.74 9.47 16.04
C SER A 142 -10.43 7.97 16.22
N LEU A 143 -9.35 7.44 15.62
CA LEU A 143 -8.93 6.05 15.72
C LEU A 143 -9.94 5.04 15.14
N GLU A 144 -10.65 5.43 14.08
CA GLU A 144 -11.58 4.54 13.39
C GLU A 144 -10.88 3.69 12.32
N GLY A 145 -9.77 4.17 11.77
CA GLY A 145 -9.01 3.49 10.74
C GLY A 145 -7.70 4.16 10.40
N ILE A 146 -7.07 3.64 9.35
CA ILE A 146 -5.83 4.15 8.75
C ILE A 146 -6.10 4.39 7.27
N ALA A 147 -5.57 5.49 6.74
CA ALA A 147 -5.55 5.79 5.31
C ALA A 147 -4.12 5.82 4.79
N ALA A 148 -3.96 5.64 3.49
CA ALA A 148 -2.69 5.84 2.81
C ALA A 148 -2.88 6.48 1.44
N HIS A 149 -1.94 7.33 1.06
CA HIS A 149 -1.75 7.83 -0.29
C HIS A 149 -0.45 7.33 -0.85
N ALA A 150 -0.42 7.08 -2.14
CA ALA A 150 0.81 6.80 -2.87
C ALA A 150 0.81 7.56 -4.20
N VAL A 151 1.99 8.04 -4.58
CA VAL A 151 2.25 8.59 -5.91
C VAL A 151 3.41 7.80 -6.51
N CYS A 152 3.31 7.45 -7.77
CA CYS A 152 4.39 6.79 -8.48
C CYS A 152 4.74 7.53 -9.78
N LEU A 153 6.00 7.45 -10.14
CA LEU A 153 6.51 7.78 -11.46
C LEU A 153 6.91 6.47 -12.14
N ILE A 154 6.47 6.29 -13.39
CA ILE A 154 6.82 5.14 -14.22
C ILE A 154 7.41 5.58 -15.55
N GLU A 155 8.22 4.73 -16.15
CA GLU A 155 8.78 4.96 -17.48
C GLU A 155 8.64 3.70 -18.35
N ARG A 156 8.80 3.85 -19.66
CA ARG A 156 8.90 2.71 -20.58
C ARG A 156 10.20 1.95 -20.36
N ILE A 157 10.11 0.63 -20.47
CA ILE A 157 11.27 -0.27 -20.50
C ILE A 157 11.96 -0.13 -21.85
#